data_706853ac0241783317156db1f33434fe
#
_entry.id   706853ac0241783317156db1f33434fe
#
_cell.length_a   1.000
_cell.length_b   1.000
_cell.length_c   1.000
_cell.angle_alpha   90.00
_cell.angle_beta   90.00
_cell.angle_gamma   90.00
#
_symmetry.space_group_name_H-M   'P 1'
#
loop_
_entity.id
_entity.type
_entity.pdbx_description
1 polymer ?
#
loop_
_entity_poly.entity_id
_entity_poly.type
_entity_poly.pdbx_seq_one_letter_code
_entity_poly.pdbx_strand_id
1 'polypeptide(L)'
;MVKMPQVPVSELRISYDLGVLHQEMMAADPIEQFGHWFEHARDSPILESNAMVVSTVGLDPQGNARPGSRTVLLKDFSDSGFSFYTNLGSGKSSDLVANPNVTLLFPWYELHRQVIISGKANLVPRDMVEE
;
A
#
# COMPACT_ATOMS: atom_id res chain seq x y z
N MET A 1 4.20 -36.23 -6.77
CA MET A 1 4.07 -35.01 -5.96
C MET A 1 5.39 -34.68 -5.29
N VAL A 2 5.94 -33.52 -5.58
CA VAL A 2 7.20 -33.10 -4.99
C VAL A 2 6.94 -32.67 -3.55
N LYS A 3 7.66 -33.29 -2.61
CA LYS A 3 7.54 -32.96 -1.20
C LYS A 3 8.38 -31.70 -0.91
N MET A 4 7.74 -30.60 -0.62
CA MET A 4 8.41 -29.34 -0.25
C MET A 4 9.10 -29.52 1.10
N PRO A 5 10.31 -28.96 1.29
CA PRO A 5 10.92 -28.93 2.61
C PRO A 5 10.01 -28.16 3.55
N GLN A 6 9.70 -28.76 4.70
CA GLN A 6 8.79 -28.16 5.67
C GLN A 6 9.59 -27.44 6.75
N VAL A 7 9.86 -26.17 6.51
CA VAL A 7 10.40 -25.28 7.53
C VAL A 7 9.19 -24.65 8.25
N PRO A 8 9.08 -24.77 9.57
CA PRO A 8 8.02 -24.08 10.29
C PRO A 8 8.03 -22.58 10.00
N VAL A 9 6.85 -22.01 9.81
CA VAL A 9 6.73 -20.58 9.47
C VAL A 9 7.40 -19.69 10.52
N SER A 10 7.33 -20.10 11.79
CA SER A 10 7.96 -19.36 12.88
C SER A 10 9.48 -19.27 12.78
N GLU A 11 10.13 -20.20 12.05
CA GLU A 11 11.58 -20.20 11.85
C GLU A 11 12.02 -19.34 10.66
N LEU A 12 11.08 -18.80 9.88
CA LEU A 12 11.37 -17.92 8.77
C LEU A 12 11.62 -16.47 9.19
N ARG A 13 11.66 -16.22 10.48
CA ARG A 13 11.85 -14.88 11.02
C ARG A 13 13.22 -14.31 10.65
N ILE A 14 13.19 -13.11 10.10
CA ILE A 14 14.40 -12.33 9.77
C ILE A 14 14.49 -11.15 10.73
N SER A 15 15.70 -10.82 11.17
CA SER A 15 15.92 -9.64 11.99
C SER A 15 15.78 -8.37 11.15
N TYR A 16 14.96 -7.42 11.61
CA TYR A 16 14.71 -6.17 10.91
C TYR A 16 15.61 -5.06 11.47
N ASP A 17 16.90 -5.13 11.14
CA ASP A 17 17.92 -4.24 11.68
C ASP A 17 18.72 -3.48 10.61
N LEU A 18 18.19 -3.37 9.38
CA LEU A 18 18.86 -2.68 8.27
C LEU A 18 19.07 -1.20 8.47
N GLY A 19 18.50 -0.63 9.50
CA GLY A 19 18.67 0.77 9.81
C GLY A 19 17.91 1.11 11.06
N VAL A 20 18.30 2.23 11.67
CA VAL A 20 17.61 2.75 12.84
C VAL A 20 16.81 3.97 12.42
N LEU A 21 15.54 4.00 12.80
CA LEU A 21 14.67 5.12 12.53
C LEU A 21 14.80 6.13 13.67
N HIS A 22 15.43 7.27 13.38
CA HIS A 22 15.57 8.36 14.32
C HIS A 22 14.64 9.50 13.96
N GLN A 23 13.87 9.96 14.92
CA GLN A 23 12.91 11.05 14.72
C GLN A 23 13.57 12.32 14.19
N GLU A 24 14.75 12.67 14.70
CA GLU A 24 15.48 13.86 14.28
C GLU A 24 15.96 13.79 12.83
N MET A 25 16.02 12.61 12.23
CA MET A 25 16.42 12.41 10.82
C MET A 25 15.24 12.40 9.87
N MET A 26 14.02 12.45 10.40
CA MET A 26 12.81 12.43 9.59
C MET A 26 12.48 13.82 9.07
N ALA A 27 11.96 13.89 7.84
CA ALA A 27 11.42 15.14 7.31
C ALA A 27 10.19 15.56 8.15
N ALA A 28 9.97 16.87 8.24
CA ALA A 28 8.82 17.39 8.98
C ALA A 28 7.51 17.09 8.26
N ASP A 29 7.52 17.07 6.92
CA ASP A 29 6.36 16.76 6.08
C ASP A 29 6.36 15.25 5.76
N PRO A 30 5.30 14.51 6.10
CA PRO A 30 5.25 13.07 5.83
C PRO A 30 5.25 12.74 4.34
N ILE A 31 4.72 13.59 3.47
CA ILE A 31 4.76 13.35 2.03
C ILE A 31 6.18 13.50 1.50
N GLU A 32 6.93 14.47 2.00
CA GLU A 32 8.35 14.62 1.68
C GLU A 32 9.14 13.40 2.15
N GLN A 33 8.87 12.91 3.36
CA GLN A 33 9.51 11.70 3.87
C GLN A 33 9.17 10.47 3.01
N PHE A 34 7.92 10.35 2.59
CA PHE A 34 7.53 9.29 1.67
C PHE A 34 8.32 9.36 0.37
N GLY A 35 8.49 10.56 -0.18
CA GLY A 35 9.26 10.76 -1.42
C GLY A 35 10.70 10.27 -1.28
N HIS A 36 11.37 10.59 -0.17
CA HIS A 36 12.74 10.11 0.10
C HIS A 36 12.80 8.59 0.19
N TRP A 37 11.85 7.98 0.91
CA TRP A 37 11.81 6.54 1.08
C TRP A 37 11.44 5.83 -0.22
N PHE A 38 10.58 6.44 -1.04
CA PHE A 38 10.21 5.90 -2.34
C PHE A 38 11.41 5.86 -3.28
N GLU A 39 12.24 6.90 -3.26
CA GLU A 39 13.49 6.90 -4.03
C GLU A 39 14.42 5.80 -3.56
N HIS A 40 14.57 5.62 -2.25
CA HIS A 40 15.36 4.51 -1.71
C HIS A 40 14.83 3.16 -2.19
N ALA A 41 13.51 3.00 -2.20
CA ALA A 41 12.88 1.76 -2.66
C ALA A 41 13.14 1.52 -4.15
N ARG A 42 13.05 2.56 -4.98
CA ARG A 42 13.34 2.46 -6.42
C ARG A 42 14.77 2.06 -6.71
N ASP A 43 15.71 2.53 -5.90
CA ASP A 43 17.15 2.27 -6.08
C ASP A 43 17.57 0.97 -5.40
N SER A 44 16.66 0.26 -4.75
CA SER A 44 16.90 -0.98 -4.04
C SER A 44 16.56 -2.20 -4.93
N PRO A 45 16.85 -3.43 -4.46
CA PRO A 45 16.46 -4.64 -5.18
C PRO A 45 14.97 -4.92 -5.24
N ILE A 46 14.11 -4.10 -4.66
CA ILE A 46 12.66 -4.28 -4.72
C ILE A 46 12.19 -4.22 -6.18
N LEU A 47 11.52 -5.27 -6.64
CA LEU A 47 11.10 -5.38 -8.05
C LEU A 47 10.04 -4.38 -8.43
N GLU A 48 9.05 -4.16 -7.57
CA GLU A 48 7.94 -3.24 -7.83
C GLU A 48 7.76 -2.33 -6.62
N SER A 49 8.61 -1.30 -6.53
CA SER A 49 8.58 -0.36 -5.40
C SER A 49 7.26 0.41 -5.31
N ASN A 50 6.54 0.55 -6.44
CA ASN A 50 5.24 1.22 -6.49
C ASN A 50 4.06 0.29 -6.22
N ALA A 51 4.30 -1.01 -5.96
CA ALA A 51 3.23 -1.93 -5.57
C ALA A 51 2.80 -1.64 -4.13
N MET A 52 1.50 -1.58 -3.93
CA MET A 52 0.93 -1.34 -2.60
C MET A 52 -0.32 -2.18 -2.42
N VAL A 53 -0.67 -2.44 -1.17
CA VAL A 53 -1.92 -3.14 -0.83
C VAL A 53 -2.94 -2.09 -0.44
N VAL A 54 -4.07 -2.08 -1.13
CA VAL A 54 -5.20 -1.23 -0.76
C VAL A 54 -6.21 -2.07 0.01
N SER A 55 -6.62 -1.56 1.17
CA SER A 55 -7.62 -2.20 2.02
C SER A 55 -8.86 -1.33 2.08
N THR A 56 -10.02 -1.95 1.85
CA THR A 56 -11.32 -1.30 1.83
C THR A 56 -12.28 -2.04 2.74
N VAL A 57 -13.43 -1.44 3.04
CA VAL A 57 -14.47 -2.07 3.85
C VAL A 57 -15.76 -2.07 3.07
N GLY A 58 -16.32 -3.26 2.85
CA GLY A 58 -17.63 -3.43 2.26
C GLY A 58 -18.58 -4.08 3.26
N LEU A 59 -19.73 -4.53 2.77
CA LEU A 59 -20.71 -5.26 3.56
C LEU A 59 -20.85 -6.67 2.99
N ASP A 60 -20.96 -7.65 3.88
CA ASP A 60 -21.32 -9.00 3.47
C ASP A 60 -22.83 -9.10 3.21
N PRO A 61 -23.34 -10.24 2.68
CA PRO A 61 -24.78 -10.40 2.43
C PRO A 61 -25.67 -10.24 3.66
N GLN A 62 -25.11 -10.41 4.88
CA GLN A 62 -25.84 -10.23 6.14
C GLN A 62 -25.73 -8.80 6.67
N GLY A 63 -25.09 -7.89 5.96
CA GLY A 63 -24.95 -6.50 6.37
C GLY A 63 -23.81 -6.22 7.35
N ASN A 64 -22.92 -7.18 7.59
CA ASN A 64 -21.77 -7.00 8.46
C ASN A 64 -20.61 -6.39 7.70
N ALA A 65 -19.79 -5.58 8.39
CA ALA A 65 -18.60 -5.01 7.80
C ALA A 65 -17.63 -6.11 7.38
N ARG A 66 -17.15 -6.03 6.15
CA ARG A 66 -16.20 -7.00 5.59
C ARG A 66 -15.01 -6.27 4.99
N PRO A 67 -13.83 -6.34 5.65
CA PRO A 67 -12.63 -5.77 5.06
C PRO A 67 -12.14 -6.62 3.89
N GLY A 68 -11.50 -5.99 2.94
CA GLY A 68 -10.89 -6.68 1.81
C GLY A 68 -9.62 -5.95 1.39
N SER A 69 -8.73 -6.69 0.74
CA SER A 69 -7.44 -6.14 0.32
C SER A 69 -7.05 -6.67 -1.06
N ARG A 70 -6.30 -5.84 -1.80
CA ARG A 70 -5.73 -6.24 -3.08
C ARG A 70 -4.48 -5.43 -3.37
N THR A 71 -3.60 -5.97 -4.20
CA THR A 71 -2.42 -5.24 -4.66
C THR A 71 -2.78 -4.37 -5.85
N VAL A 72 -2.36 -3.12 -5.81
CA VAL A 72 -2.46 -2.17 -6.92
C VAL A 72 -1.13 -1.45 -7.05
N LEU A 73 -0.96 -0.72 -8.15
CA LEU A 73 0.25 0.07 -8.37
C LEU A 73 -0.04 1.54 -8.13
N LEU A 74 0.82 2.19 -7.36
CA LEU A 74 0.79 3.64 -7.20
C LEU A 74 1.08 4.27 -8.55
N LYS A 75 0.22 5.19 -9.00
CA LYS A 75 0.43 5.94 -10.23
C LYS A 75 1.19 7.22 -9.96
N ASP A 76 0.80 7.95 -8.93
CA ASP A 76 1.38 9.26 -8.62
C ASP A 76 1.10 9.62 -7.17
N PHE A 77 1.90 10.52 -6.62
CA PHE A 77 1.66 11.09 -5.31
C PHE A 77 2.08 12.55 -5.27
N SER A 78 1.40 13.32 -4.46
CA SER A 78 1.68 14.75 -4.24
C SER A 78 1.13 15.15 -2.87
N ASP A 79 1.25 16.41 -2.54
CA ASP A 79 0.64 16.95 -1.33
C ASP A 79 -0.89 16.78 -1.33
N SER A 80 -1.50 16.58 -2.51
CA SER A 80 -2.93 16.34 -2.64
C SER A 80 -3.32 14.89 -2.36
N GLY A 81 -2.37 13.97 -2.36
CA GLY A 81 -2.64 12.57 -2.04
C GLY A 81 -1.96 11.58 -2.97
N PHE A 82 -2.46 10.35 -2.93
CA PHE A 82 -1.93 9.20 -3.64
C PHE A 82 -2.95 8.73 -4.67
N SER A 83 -2.49 8.49 -5.90
CA SER A 83 -3.38 8.10 -7.01
C SER A 83 -3.08 6.69 -7.48
N PHE A 84 -4.12 5.94 -7.78
CA PHE A 84 -4.00 4.61 -8.38
C PHE A 84 -5.21 4.33 -9.27
N TYR A 85 -5.05 3.38 -10.20
CA TYR A 85 -6.14 2.95 -11.05
C TYR A 85 -6.84 1.75 -10.43
N THR A 86 -8.16 1.72 -10.57
CA THR A 86 -8.96 0.57 -10.20
C THR A 86 -10.02 0.33 -11.28
N ASN A 87 -10.40 -0.93 -11.43
CA ASN A 87 -11.49 -1.29 -12.33
C ASN A 87 -12.82 -0.95 -11.65
N LEU A 88 -13.60 -0.06 -12.27
CA LEU A 88 -14.89 0.38 -11.73
C LEU A 88 -15.91 -0.75 -11.59
N GLY A 89 -15.73 -1.85 -12.32
CA GLY A 89 -16.59 -3.02 -12.19
C GLY A 89 -16.16 -3.99 -11.09
N SER A 90 -15.07 -3.71 -10.38
CA SER A 90 -14.58 -4.60 -9.33
C SER A 90 -15.35 -4.40 -8.02
N GLY A 91 -15.33 -5.42 -7.16
CA GLY A 91 -15.91 -5.33 -5.82
C GLY A 91 -15.25 -4.24 -4.98
N LYS A 92 -13.94 -4.00 -5.16
CA LYS A 92 -13.23 -2.93 -4.42
C LYS A 92 -13.72 -1.55 -4.81
N SER A 93 -14.04 -1.33 -6.08
CA SER A 93 -14.61 -0.06 -6.53
C SER A 93 -15.98 0.17 -5.91
N SER A 94 -16.82 -0.85 -5.85
CA SER A 94 -18.12 -0.76 -5.19
C SER A 94 -17.97 -0.47 -3.70
N ASP A 95 -17.01 -1.11 -3.03
CA ASP A 95 -16.71 -0.86 -1.62
C ASP A 95 -16.34 0.60 -1.39
N LEU A 96 -15.49 1.17 -2.26
CA LEU A 96 -15.04 2.56 -2.13
C LEU A 96 -16.17 3.57 -2.33
N VAL A 97 -17.13 3.26 -3.20
CA VAL A 97 -18.31 4.12 -3.39
C VAL A 97 -19.18 4.11 -2.13
N ALA A 98 -19.39 2.94 -1.54
CA ALA A 98 -20.21 2.80 -0.32
C ALA A 98 -19.48 3.30 0.93
N ASN A 99 -18.17 3.07 1.02
CA ASN A 99 -17.33 3.50 2.13
C ASN A 99 -16.00 3.98 1.58
N PRO A 100 -15.73 5.29 1.59
CA PRO A 100 -14.51 5.84 1.00
C PRO A 100 -13.27 5.67 1.86
N ASN A 101 -13.40 5.20 3.09
CA ASN A 101 -12.23 4.98 3.95
C ASN A 101 -11.34 3.89 3.39
N VAL A 102 -10.05 4.15 3.33
CA VAL A 102 -9.07 3.28 2.69
C VAL A 102 -7.75 3.34 3.45
N THR A 103 -7.04 2.23 3.42
CA THR A 103 -5.65 2.17 3.89
C THR A 103 -4.78 1.63 2.77
N LEU A 104 -3.65 2.29 2.55
CA LEU A 104 -2.61 1.86 1.61
C LEU A 104 -1.42 1.38 2.41
N LEU A 105 -0.83 0.25 2.01
CA LEU A 105 0.34 -0.32 2.66
C LEU A 105 1.42 -0.57 1.61
N PHE A 106 2.60 0.01 1.83
CA PHE A 106 3.81 -0.27 1.06
C PHE A 106 4.71 -1.20 1.89
N PRO A 107 4.74 -2.50 1.60
CA PRO A 107 5.53 -3.45 2.39
C PRO A 107 6.92 -3.62 1.78
N TRP A 108 7.80 -2.67 1.98
CA TRP A 108 9.16 -2.70 1.45
C TRP A 108 10.06 -3.62 2.29
N TYR A 109 9.86 -4.92 2.15
CA TYR A 109 10.53 -5.95 2.96
C TYR A 109 12.05 -5.85 2.89
N GLU A 110 12.59 -5.64 1.69
CA GLU A 110 14.03 -5.61 1.47
C GLU A 110 14.71 -4.44 2.17
N LEU A 111 13.97 -3.39 2.48
CA LEU A 111 14.47 -2.24 3.25
C LEU A 111 14.11 -2.32 4.73
N HIS A 112 13.43 -3.38 5.16
CA HIS A 112 12.91 -3.52 6.51
C HIS A 112 12.06 -2.32 6.92
N ARG A 113 11.24 -1.83 5.98
CA ARG A 113 10.34 -0.68 6.15
C ARG A 113 8.94 -1.02 5.67
N GLN A 114 7.99 -0.35 6.24
CA GLN A 114 6.63 -0.31 5.71
C GLN A 114 6.08 1.10 5.86
N VAL A 115 5.20 1.48 4.94
CA VAL A 115 4.49 2.76 5.02
C VAL A 115 3.00 2.45 4.99
N ILE A 116 2.27 3.04 5.91
CA ILE A 116 0.82 2.89 6.02
C ILE A 116 0.20 4.27 5.86
N ILE A 117 -0.74 4.40 4.91
CA ILE A 117 -1.42 5.65 4.62
C ILE A 117 -2.91 5.40 4.78
N SER A 118 -3.55 6.11 5.70
CA SER A 118 -5.00 6.02 5.90
C SER A 118 -5.66 7.31 5.44
N GLY A 119 -6.79 7.20 4.77
CA GLY A 119 -7.47 8.36 4.25
C GLY A 119 -8.78 8.00 3.59
N LYS A 120 -9.27 8.91 2.76
CA LYS A 120 -10.49 8.73 1.99
C LYS A 120 -10.19 8.72 0.51
N ALA A 121 -10.80 7.80 -0.22
CA ALA A 121 -10.66 7.69 -1.66
C ALA A 121 -11.76 8.47 -2.36
N ASN A 122 -11.38 9.18 -3.41
CA ASN A 122 -12.32 9.91 -4.27
C ASN A 122 -12.05 9.53 -5.72
N LEU A 123 -13.11 9.47 -6.52
CA LEU A 123 -12.95 9.30 -7.96
C LEU A 123 -12.40 10.58 -8.57
N VAL A 124 -11.35 10.44 -9.36
CA VAL A 124 -10.81 11.56 -10.14
C VAL A 124 -11.59 11.64 -11.44
N PRO A 125 -12.11 12.82 -11.82
CA PRO A 125 -12.79 12.98 -13.12
C PRO A 125 -11.91 12.55 -14.28
N ARG A 126 -12.50 11.93 -15.31
CA ARG A 126 -11.76 11.39 -16.46
C ARG A 126 -10.91 12.41 -17.18
N ASP A 127 -11.39 13.64 -17.25
CA ASP A 127 -10.67 14.75 -17.90
C ASP A 127 -9.42 15.18 -17.13
N MET A 128 -9.28 14.77 -15.89
CA MET A 128 -8.10 15.03 -15.06
C MET A 128 -7.14 13.84 -15.01
N VAL A 129 -7.47 12.73 -15.66
CA VAL A 129 -6.61 11.55 -15.70
C VAL A 129 -5.66 11.69 -16.89
N GLU A 130 -4.37 11.82 -16.60
CA GLU A 130 -3.32 11.77 -17.62
C GLU A 130 -2.97 10.30 -17.87
N GLU A 131 -3.01 9.91 -19.14
CA GLU A 131 -2.58 8.57 -19.57
C GLU A 131 -1.07 8.49 -19.73
#